data_47054989dfae8f2b7033998c412f3fc6
#
_entry.id   47054989dfae8f2b7033998c412f3fc6
#
_cell.length_a   1.000
_cell.length_b   1.000
_cell.length_c   1.000
_cell.angle_alpha   90.00
_cell.angle_beta   90.00
_cell.angle_gamma   90.00
#
_symmetry.space_group_name_H-M   'P 1'
#
loop_
_entity.id
_entity.type
_entity.pdbx_description
1 polymer ?
#
loop_
_entity_poly.entity_id
_entity_poly.type
_entity_poly.pdbx_seq_one_letter_code
_entity_poly.pdbx_strand_id
1 'polypeptide(L)'
;SYAALTFDEKIKIVIDHAHAEMGRKQVESLLKSAKLRLPQADISNIVYENRPLSRELVNQLGTTQFVASATDVILEGFTGTGKSHLACALGKQACKHGIRTMYVRMPDMLAYREERMKAGWAEKKVLRKFASCKVLILDEWLIDKPTTEQMHFLLELTELRYDNSSTIYCSQYSHKDWHRRMGAGAHAESVMDLSLIHI
;
A
#
# COMPACT_ATOMS: atom_id res chain seq x y z
N SER A 1 -10.34 -40.29 -16.92
CA SER A 1 -10.51 -41.23 -15.77
C SER A 1 -9.19 -41.32 -15.02
N TYR A 2 -9.14 -41.05 -13.72
CA TYR A 2 -7.96 -41.13 -12.84
C TYR A 2 -7.31 -42.55 -12.85
N ALA A 3 -8.03 -43.55 -13.27
CA ALA A 3 -7.57 -44.95 -13.30
C ALA A 3 -6.50 -45.20 -14.39
N ALA A 4 -6.42 -44.37 -15.43
CA ALA A 4 -5.51 -44.59 -16.55
C ALA A 4 -4.15 -43.86 -16.39
N LEU A 5 -3.96 -43.12 -15.29
CA LEU A 5 -2.73 -42.36 -15.05
C LEU A 5 -1.65 -43.26 -14.39
N THR A 6 -0.40 -43.06 -14.82
CA THR A 6 0.76 -43.67 -14.17
C THR A 6 0.94 -43.18 -12.73
N PHE A 7 1.75 -43.84 -11.94
CA PHE A 7 2.05 -43.45 -10.56
C PHE A 7 2.68 -42.02 -10.51
N ASP A 8 3.61 -41.72 -11.41
CA ASP A 8 4.29 -40.45 -11.47
C ASP A 8 3.35 -39.28 -11.86
N GLU A 9 2.42 -39.55 -12.79
CA GLU A 9 1.39 -38.55 -13.14
C GLU A 9 0.43 -38.29 -11.98
N LYS A 10 0.07 -39.28 -11.20
CA LYS A 10 -0.75 -39.12 -10.00
C LYS A 10 -0.02 -38.32 -8.94
N ILE A 11 1.26 -38.60 -8.68
CA ILE A 11 2.09 -37.82 -7.74
C ILE A 11 2.22 -36.38 -8.20
N LYS A 12 2.50 -36.12 -9.48
CA LYS A 12 2.59 -34.78 -10.01
C LYS A 12 1.30 -33.99 -9.79
N ILE A 13 0.13 -34.57 -10.07
CA ILE A 13 -1.16 -33.92 -9.84
C ILE A 13 -1.37 -33.59 -8.37
N VAL A 14 -1.00 -34.47 -7.45
CA VAL A 14 -1.11 -34.21 -6.00
C VAL A 14 -0.20 -33.09 -5.56
N ILE A 15 1.04 -33.09 -6.04
CA ILE A 15 2.01 -32.00 -5.74
C ILE A 15 1.52 -30.66 -6.30
N ASP A 16 1.10 -30.61 -7.57
CA ASP A 16 0.60 -29.41 -8.22
C ASP A 16 -0.64 -28.85 -7.48
N HIS A 17 -1.55 -29.74 -7.07
CA HIS A 17 -2.73 -29.35 -6.27
C HIS A 17 -2.33 -28.82 -4.89
N ALA A 18 -1.40 -29.46 -4.20
CA ALA A 18 -0.91 -29.01 -2.91
C ALA A 18 -0.22 -27.62 -3.01
N HIS A 19 0.61 -27.41 -4.04
CA HIS A 19 1.23 -26.11 -4.32
C HIS A 19 0.19 -25.01 -4.60
N ALA A 20 -0.82 -25.29 -5.44
CA ALA A 20 -1.89 -24.35 -5.74
C ALA A 20 -2.72 -24.01 -4.49
N GLU A 21 -2.96 -24.97 -3.62
CA GLU A 21 -3.70 -24.77 -2.37
C GLU A 21 -2.88 -23.94 -1.36
N MET A 22 -1.58 -24.21 -1.23
CA MET A 22 -0.68 -23.41 -0.40
C MET A 22 -0.62 -21.97 -0.89
N GLY A 23 -0.51 -21.75 -2.20
CA GLY A 23 -0.54 -20.41 -2.80
C GLY A 23 -1.83 -19.67 -2.49
N ARG A 24 -2.99 -20.33 -2.59
CA ARG A 24 -4.30 -19.72 -2.23
C ARG A 24 -4.35 -19.30 -0.75
N LYS A 25 -3.96 -20.20 0.15
CA LYS A 25 -3.94 -19.92 1.61
C LYS A 25 -3.00 -18.76 1.94
N GLN A 26 -1.86 -18.65 1.27
CA GLN A 26 -0.93 -17.53 1.42
C GLN A 26 -1.58 -16.21 0.99
N VAL A 27 -2.21 -16.16 -0.18
CA VAL A 27 -2.91 -14.96 -0.67
C VAL A 27 -4.04 -14.57 0.27
N GLU A 28 -4.86 -15.51 0.74
CA GLU A 28 -5.94 -15.24 1.70
C GLU A 28 -5.39 -14.64 3.02
N SER A 29 -4.28 -15.19 3.53
CA SER A 29 -3.60 -14.68 4.71
C SER A 29 -3.10 -13.23 4.51
N LEU A 30 -2.50 -12.94 3.35
CA LEU A 30 -2.04 -11.59 3.00
C LEU A 30 -3.21 -10.61 2.90
N LEU A 31 -4.30 -10.98 2.23
CA LEU A 31 -5.51 -10.16 2.12
C LEU A 31 -6.11 -9.85 3.50
N LYS A 32 -6.20 -10.86 4.37
CA LYS A 32 -6.69 -10.68 5.74
C LYS A 32 -5.80 -9.74 6.55
N SER A 33 -4.48 -9.88 6.43
CA SER A 33 -3.51 -9.05 7.17
C SER A 33 -3.40 -7.62 6.63
N ALA A 34 -3.71 -7.40 5.35
CA ALA A 34 -3.63 -6.09 4.70
C ALA A 34 -4.67 -5.09 5.25
N LYS A 35 -5.78 -5.56 5.82
CA LYS A 35 -6.85 -4.74 6.40
C LYS A 35 -7.37 -3.66 5.44
N LEU A 36 -7.52 -4.02 4.16
CA LEU A 36 -8.02 -3.10 3.15
C LEU A 36 -9.41 -2.59 3.54
N ARG A 37 -9.61 -1.27 3.49
CA ARG A 37 -10.90 -0.62 3.80
C ARG A 37 -12.01 -1.10 2.86
N LEU A 38 -11.68 -1.34 1.60
CA LEU A 38 -12.60 -1.78 0.56
C LEU A 38 -12.13 -3.12 -0.02
N PRO A 39 -12.36 -4.25 0.67
CA PRO A 39 -11.87 -5.55 0.25
C PRO A 39 -12.48 -6.04 -1.07
N GLN A 40 -13.66 -5.51 -1.45
CA GLN A 40 -14.30 -5.76 -2.74
C GLN A 40 -13.66 -5.02 -3.91
N ALA A 41 -12.85 -3.97 -3.65
CA ALA A 41 -12.17 -3.23 -4.71
C ALA A 41 -11.27 -4.16 -5.53
N ASP A 42 -11.32 -4.02 -6.85
CA ASP A 42 -10.51 -4.82 -7.78
C ASP A 42 -10.18 -3.96 -9.01
N ILE A 43 -9.03 -4.22 -9.64
CA ILE A 43 -8.61 -3.49 -10.85
C ILE A 43 -9.63 -3.68 -11.98
N SER A 44 -10.27 -4.85 -12.06
CA SER A 44 -11.28 -5.17 -13.07
C SER A 44 -12.56 -4.37 -12.94
N ASN A 45 -12.86 -3.79 -11.77
CA ASN A 45 -14.08 -3.03 -11.53
C ASN A 45 -13.87 -1.52 -11.41
N ILE A 46 -12.73 -1.02 -11.89
CA ILE A 46 -12.44 0.42 -11.93
C ILE A 46 -13.24 1.07 -13.06
N VAL A 47 -13.96 2.13 -12.72
CA VAL A 47 -14.73 2.95 -13.66
C VAL A 47 -13.84 4.07 -14.17
N TYR A 48 -13.64 4.14 -15.49
CA TYR A 48 -12.79 5.14 -16.17
C TYR A 48 -13.58 6.28 -16.81
N GLU A 49 -14.89 6.11 -17.00
CA GLU A 49 -15.74 7.10 -17.65
C GLU A 49 -15.77 8.42 -16.88
N ASN A 50 -15.56 9.52 -17.62
CA ASN A 50 -15.52 10.89 -17.07
C ASN A 50 -14.48 11.10 -15.95
N ARG A 51 -13.38 10.36 -15.95
CA ARG A 51 -12.27 10.49 -15.01
C ARG A 51 -10.95 10.69 -15.73
N PRO A 52 -10.06 11.57 -15.23
CA PRO A 52 -8.71 11.75 -15.79
C PRO A 52 -7.78 10.60 -15.34
N LEU A 53 -8.26 9.35 -15.49
CA LEU A 53 -7.55 8.16 -15.07
C LEU A 53 -7.18 7.32 -16.29
N SER A 54 -5.89 7.14 -16.55
CA SER A 54 -5.40 6.30 -17.65
C SER A 54 -5.56 4.82 -17.32
N ARG A 55 -6.23 4.09 -18.21
CA ARG A 55 -6.37 2.64 -18.12
C ARG A 55 -5.01 1.94 -18.25
N GLU A 56 -4.15 2.45 -19.13
CA GLU A 56 -2.80 1.93 -19.36
C GLU A 56 -1.96 2.04 -18.08
N LEU A 57 -2.01 3.20 -17.42
CA LEU A 57 -1.28 3.42 -16.17
C LEU A 57 -1.80 2.50 -15.05
N VAL A 58 -3.12 2.34 -14.89
CA VAL A 58 -3.69 1.42 -13.91
C VAL A 58 -3.30 -0.02 -14.19
N ASN A 59 -3.30 -0.46 -15.46
CA ASN A 59 -2.85 -1.78 -15.84
C ASN A 59 -1.36 -1.98 -15.54
N GLN A 60 -0.52 -0.98 -15.84
CA GLN A 60 0.90 -1.00 -15.51
C GLN A 60 1.12 -1.13 -13.99
N LEU A 61 0.43 -0.36 -13.18
CA LEU A 61 0.49 -0.49 -11.72
C LEU A 61 -0.01 -1.86 -11.24
N GLY A 62 -1.00 -2.42 -11.93
CA GLY A 62 -1.54 -3.76 -11.68
C GLY A 62 -0.52 -4.88 -11.85
N THR A 63 0.55 -4.68 -12.63
CA THR A 63 1.67 -5.64 -12.72
C THR A 63 2.53 -5.68 -11.45
N THR A 64 2.33 -4.72 -10.53
CA THR A 64 3.11 -4.56 -9.30
C THR A 64 4.61 -4.24 -9.50
N GLN A 65 5.02 -3.86 -10.71
CA GLN A 65 6.41 -3.54 -11.02
C GLN A 65 6.92 -2.34 -10.20
N PHE A 66 6.03 -1.38 -9.85
CA PHE A 66 6.38 -0.25 -8.97
C PHE A 66 6.91 -0.72 -7.61
N VAL A 67 6.51 -1.91 -7.13
CA VAL A 67 7.02 -2.48 -5.88
C VAL A 67 8.43 -3.02 -6.05
N ALA A 68 8.73 -3.62 -7.19
CA ALA A 68 10.08 -4.12 -7.48
C ALA A 68 11.10 -2.98 -7.62
N SER A 69 10.67 -1.82 -8.13
CA SER A 69 11.49 -0.60 -8.24
C SER A 69 11.42 0.31 -7.02
N ALA A 70 10.76 -0.11 -5.93
CA ALA A 70 10.54 0.69 -4.73
C ALA A 70 9.99 2.10 -5.01
N THR A 71 9.14 2.22 -6.05
CA THR A 71 8.55 3.49 -6.47
C THR A 71 7.26 3.75 -5.70
N ASP A 72 7.10 4.97 -5.20
CA ASP A 72 5.88 5.41 -4.53
C ASP A 72 4.80 5.85 -5.53
N VAL A 73 3.53 5.77 -5.14
CA VAL A 73 2.37 6.15 -5.97
C VAL A 73 1.57 7.21 -5.23
N ILE A 74 1.27 8.32 -5.90
CA ILE A 74 0.41 9.37 -5.36
C ILE A 74 -0.92 9.36 -6.12
N LEU A 75 -2.01 9.19 -5.38
CA LEU A 75 -3.38 9.33 -5.85
C LEU A 75 -3.95 10.65 -5.34
N GLU A 76 -4.09 11.63 -6.24
CA GLU A 76 -4.60 12.96 -5.93
C GLU A 76 -6.05 13.13 -6.38
N GLY A 77 -6.81 13.97 -5.69
CA GLY A 77 -8.16 14.36 -6.11
C GLY A 77 -9.11 14.59 -4.95
N PHE A 78 -10.24 15.20 -5.22
CA PHE A 78 -11.25 15.53 -4.23
C PHE A 78 -11.84 14.29 -3.54
N THR A 79 -12.55 14.53 -2.43
CA THR A 79 -13.31 13.48 -1.75
C THR A 79 -14.32 12.83 -2.72
N GLY A 80 -14.45 11.51 -2.66
CA GLY A 80 -15.40 10.77 -3.51
C GLY A 80 -14.89 10.42 -4.91
N THR A 81 -13.67 10.85 -5.33
CA THR A 81 -13.14 10.54 -6.67
C THR A 81 -12.67 9.09 -6.85
N GLY A 82 -12.63 8.29 -5.79
CA GLY A 82 -12.29 6.86 -5.87
C GLY A 82 -10.84 6.53 -5.54
N LYS A 83 -10.04 7.45 -4.97
CA LYS A 83 -8.65 7.20 -4.56
C LYS A 83 -8.49 5.97 -3.67
N SER A 84 -9.27 5.90 -2.58
CA SER A 84 -9.22 4.76 -1.65
C SER A 84 -9.64 3.45 -2.32
N HIS A 85 -10.55 3.49 -3.31
CA HIS A 85 -10.94 2.33 -4.09
C HIS A 85 -9.79 1.84 -4.96
N LEU A 86 -9.16 2.75 -5.71
CA LEU A 86 -8.00 2.41 -6.55
C LEU A 86 -6.83 1.91 -5.69
N ALA A 87 -6.51 2.58 -4.59
CA ALA A 87 -5.46 2.14 -3.67
C ALA A 87 -5.72 0.73 -3.12
N CYS A 88 -6.98 0.44 -2.68
CA CYS A 88 -7.35 -0.89 -2.22
C CYS A 88 -7.30 -1.94 -3.34
N ALA A 89 -7.68 -1.59 -4.58
CA ALA A 89 -7.58 -2.48 -5.73
C ALA A 89 -6.11 -2.83 -6.04
N LEU A 90 -5.21 -1.84 -6.03
CA LEU A 90 -3.76 -2.05 -6.19
C LEU A 90 -3.17 -2.88 -5.04
N GLY A 91 -3.57 -2.59 -3.80
CA GLY A 91 -3.14 -3.36 -2.62
C GLY A 91 -3.61 -4.81 -2.66
N LYS A 92 -4.85 -5.05 -3.11
CA LYS A 92 -5.38 -6.40 -3.34
C LYS A 92 -4.58 -7.14 -4.42
N GLN A 93 -4.26 -6.44 -5.51
CA GLN A 93 -3.44 -7.01 -6.58
C GLN A 93 -2.04 -7.36 -6.07
N ALA A 94 -1.41 -6.50 -5.28
CA ALA A 94 -0.13 -6.81 -4.65
C ALA A 94 -0.21 -8.08 -3.77
N CYS A 95 -1.26 -8.23 -2.96
CA CYS A 95 -1.48 -9.45 -2.19
C CYS A 95 -1.63 -10.71 -3.07
N LYS A 96 -2.34 -10.60 -4.21
CA LYS A 96 -2.48 -11.70 -5.20
C LYS A 96 -1.12 -12.12 -5.77
N HIS A 97 -0.16 -11.19 -5.87
CA HIS A 97 1.23 -11.45 -6.27
C HIS A 97 2.15 -11.86 -5.10
N GLY A 98 1.58 -12.21 -3.94
CA GLY A 98 2.36 -12.64 -2.78
C GLY A 98 3.05 -11.50 -2.02
N ILE A 99 2.72 -10.25 -2.31
CA ILE A 99 3.36 -9.07 -1.73
C ILE A 99 2.62 -8.64 -0.45
N ARG A 100 3.36 -8.55 0.66
CA ARG A 100 2.82 -8.09 1.94
C ARG A 100 2.42 -6.63 1.87
N THR A 101 1.12 -6.37 2.02
CA THR A 101 0.51 -5.05 1.95
C THR A 101 -0.14 -4.69 3.27
N MET A 102 -0.20 -3.39 3.60
CA MET A 102 -0.93 -2.86 4.74
C MET A 102 -1.68 -1.60 4.32
N TYR A 103 -2.94 -1.49 4.73
CA TYR A 103 -3.72 -0.26 4.62
C TYR A 103 -3.87 0.39 6.00
N VAL A 104 -3.71 1.70 6.04
CA VAL A 104 -3.99 2.52 7.23
C VAL A 104 -4.35 3.94 6.79
N ARG A 105 -5.27 4.59 7.51
CA ARG A 105 -5.49 6.03 7.38
C ARG A 105 -4.41 6.76 8.19
N MET A 106 -3.90 7.86 7.68
CA MET A 106 -2.87 8.64 8.39
C MET A 106 -3.31 9.04 9.82
N PRO A 107 -4.55 9.55 10.04
CA PRO A 107 -5.02 9.85 11.40
C PRO A 107 -4.99 8.64 12.34
N ASP A 108 -5.41 7.46 11.86
CA ASP A 108 -5.43 6.23 12.66
C ASP A 108 -4.01 5.73 12.98
N MET A 109 -3.07 5.91 12.06
CA MET A 109 -1.65 5.60 12.28
C MET A 109 -1.05 6.49 13.36
N LEU A 110 -1.32 7.79 13.32
CA LEU A 110 -0.83 8.75 14.32
C LEU A 110 -1.48 8.50 15.69
N ALA A 111 -2.78 8.24 15.75
CA ALA A 111 -3.46 7.87 16.98
C ALA A 111 -2.87 6.58 17.59
N TYR A 112 -2.60 5.57 16.77
CA TYR A 112 -1.93 4.34 17.21
C TYR A 112 -0.53 4.64 17.77
N ARG A 113 0.26 5.51 17.13
CA ARG A 113 1.55 5.93 17.63
C ARG A 113 1.42 6.53 19.03
N GLU A 114 0.53 7.50 19.21
CA GLU A 114 0.33 8.18 20.49
C GLU A 114 -0.09 7.21 21.61
N GLU A 115 -1.02 6.31 21.32
CA GLU A 115 -1.45 5.28 22.28
C GLU A 115 -0.27 4.39 22.70
N ARG A 116 0.57 3.95 21.76
CA ARG A 116 1.72 3.09 22.06
C ARG A 116 2.83 3.82 22.81
N MET A 117 3.07 5.09 22.46
CA MET A 117 4.04 5.91 23.20
C MET A 117 3.60 6.13 24.65
N LYS A 118 2.31 6.43 24.90
CA LYS A 118 1.74 6.51 26.24
C LYS A 118 1.84 5.19 27.02
N ALA A 119 1.78 4.06 26.34
CA ALA A 119 1.98 2.73 26.92
C ALA A 119 3.46 2.34 27.12
N GLY A 120 4.40 3.27 26.90
CA GLY A 120 5.84 3.07 27.12
C GLY A 120 6.56 2.30 26.00
N TRP A 121 5.98 2.20 24.81
CA TRP A 121 6.67 1.56 23.70
C TRP A 121 7.74 2.49 23.12
N ALA A 122 8.87 1.90 22.70
CA ALA A 122 9.85 2.63 21.91
C ALA A 122 9.28 2.96 20.52
N GLU A 123 9.45 4.20 20.07
CA GLU A 123 8.98 4.68 18.76
C GLU A 123 9.45 3.81 17.60
N LYS A 124 10.70 3.35 17.64
CA LYS A 124 11.26 2.41 16.66
C LYS A 124 10.42 1.12 16.50
N LYS A 125 9.76 0.65 17.54
CA LYS A 125 8.86 -0.52 17.47
C LYS A 125 7.58 -0.18 16.70
N VAL A 126 7.06 1.03 16.90
CA VAL A 126 5.88 1.53 16.17
C VAL A 126 6.22 1.72 14.70
N LEU A 127 7.33 2.35 14.38
CA LEU A 127 7.83 2.54 13.01
C LEU A 127 7.98 1.21 12.26
N ARG A 128 8.63 0.23 12.89
CA ARG A 128 8.82 -1.11 12.28
C ARG A 128 7.52 -1.78 11.86
N LYS A 129 6.43 -1.56 12.58
CA LYS A 129 5.12 -2.10 12.21
C LYS A 129 4.69 -1.64 10.81
N PHE A 130 4.84 -0.35 10.51
CA PHE A 130 4.44 0.25 9.25
C PHE A 130 5.52 0.12 8.17
N ALA A 131 6.79 0.13 8.55
CA ALA A 131 7.90 -0.02 7.63
C ALA A 131 8.08 -1.45 7.10
N SER A 132 7.56 -2.48 7.82
CA SER A 132 7.85 -3.90 7.50
C SER A 132 7.08 -4.47 6.30
N CYS A 133 6.05 -3.78 5.79
CA CYS A 133 5.31 -4.23 4.60
C CYS A 133 5.93 -3.68 3.32
N LYS A 134 5.85 -4.45 2.23
CA LYS A 134 6.39 -4.02 0.93
C LYS A 134 5.51 -2.95 0.26
N VAL A 135 4.20 -2.99 0.51
CA VAL A 135 3.28 -1.94 0.08
C VAL A 135 2.54 -1.39 1.30
N LEU A 136 2.69 -0.09 1.54
CA LEU A 136 1.92 0.63 2.56
C LEU A 136 0.94 1.58 1.85
N ILE A 137 -0.35 1.45 2.14
CA ILE A 137 -1.37 2.39 1.68
C ILE A 137 -1.64 3.36 2.82
N LEU A 138 -1.26 4.64 2.61
CA LEU A 138 -1.53 5.75 3.51
C LEU A 138 -2.71 6.57 2.97
N ASP A 139 -3.91 6.24 3.46
CA ASP A 139 -5.11 6.97 3.08
C ASP A 139 -5.32 8.22 3.94
N GLU A 140 -6.04 9.20 3.40
CA GLU A 140 -6.26 10.51 4.04
C GLU A 140 -4.94 11.22 4.38
N TRP A 141 -3.95 11.09 3.48
CA TRP A 141 -2.64 11.70 3.65
C TRP A 141 -2.74 13.22 3.75
N LEU A 142 -2.18 13.76 4.84
CA LEU A 142 -2.18 15.19 5.18
C LEU A 142 -3.58 15.83 5.24
N ILE A 143 -4.64 15.06 5.58
CA ILE A 143 -5.97 15.63 5.78
C ILE A 143 -5.95 16.66 6.91
N ASP A 144 -5.26 16.36 7.98
CA ASP A 144 -4.91 17.27 9.06
C ASP A 144 -3.44 17.67 8.97
N LYS A 145 -3.10 18.87 9.45
CA LYS A 145 -1.71 19.27 9.57
C LYS A 145 -1.06 18.52 10.73
N PRO A 146 0.03 17.78 10.49
CA PRO A 146 0.72 17.09 11.56
C PRO A 146 1.43 18.08 12.49
N THR A 147 1.52 17.72 13.77
CA THR A 147 2.40 18.40 14.72
C THR A 147 3.86 18.16 14.36
N THR A 148 4.78 18.92 14.95
CA THR A 148 6.22 18.72 14.73
C THR A 148 6.67 17.30 15.05
N GLU A 149 6.20 16.72 16.17
CA GLU A 149 6.53 15.35 16.56
C GLU A 149 5.96 14.30 15.59
N GLN A 150 4.72 14.51 15.14
CA GLN A 150 4.09 13.66 14.12
C GLN A 150 4.84 13.76 12.80
N MET A 151 5.31 14.95 12.44
CA MET A 151 6.09 15.16 11.23
C MET A 151 7.42 14.42 11.25
N HIS A 152 8.14 14.45 12.38
CA HIS A 152 9.38 13.65 12.56
C HIS A 152 9.10 12.14 12.38
N PHE A 153 8.02 11.64 12.97
CA PHE A 153 7.65 10.24 12.81
C PHE A 153 7.33 9.87 11.35
N LEU A 154 6.60 10.74 10.64
CA LEU A 154 6.26 10.52 9.22
C LEU A 154 7.51 10.52 8.35
N LEU A 155 8.43 11.45 8.59
CA LEU A 155 9.71 11.53 7.89
C LEU A 155 10.55 10.26 8.11
N GLU A 156 10.73 9.85 9.37
CA GLU A 156 11.51 8.64 9.71
C GLU A 156 10.86 7.38 9.09
N LEU A 157 9.52 7.30 9.06
CA LEU A 157 8.83 6.23 8.35
C LEU A 157 9.13 6.24 6.86
N THR A 158 9.10 7.41 6.23
CA THR A 158 9.37 7.57 4.80
C THR A 158 10.81 7.18 4.47
N GLU A 159 11.78 7.66 5.25
CA GLU A 159 13.20 7.30 5.10
C GLU A 159 13.45 5.79 5.24
N LEU A 160 12.83 5.13 6.23
CA LEU A 160 12.96 3.68 6.41
C LEU A 160 12.38 2.88 5.24
N ARG A 161 11.46 3.47 4.47
CA ARG A 161 10.83 2.83 3.32
C ARG A 161 11.49 3.15 2.00
N TYR A 162 12.19 4.28 1.93
CA TYR A 162 12.89 4.74 0.72
C TYR A 162 13.80 3.63 0.16
N ASP A 163 13.81 3.44 -1.15
CA ASP A 163 14.55 2.42 -1.91
C ASP A 163 14.30 0.94 -1.50
N ASN A 164 13.45 0.70 -0.50
CA ASN A 164 13.19 -0.65 0.01
C ASN A 164 11.76 -1.13 -0.20
N SER A 165 10.80 -0.22 -0.28
CA SER A 165 9.38 -0.51 -0.23
C SER A 165 8.60 0.61 -0.90
N SER A 166 7.39 0.34 -1.34
CA SER A 166 6.52 1.33 -1.98
C SER A 166 5.41 1.79 -1.06
N THR A 167 5.09 3.08 -1.12
CA THR A 167 3.95 3.67 -0.43
C THR A 167 2.94 4.20 -1.45
N ILE A 168 1.65 3.94 -1.21
CA ILE A 168 0.55 4.52 -1.99
C ILE A 168 -0.10 5.60 -1.12
N TYR A 169 0.11 6.85 -1.48
CA TYR A 169 -0.47 8.00 -0.80
C TYR A 169 -1.81 8.36 -1.43
N CYS A 170 -2.88 8.46 -0.64
CA CYS A 170 -4.17 8.99 -1.10
C CYS A 170 -4.39 10.35 -0.45
N SER A 171 -4.33 11.43 -1.23
CA SER A 171 -4.45 12.80 -0.75
C SER A 171 -5.56 13.58 -1.46
N GLN A 172 -6.19 14.48 -0.72
CA GLN A 172 -7.10 15.49 -1.30
C GLN A 172 -6.33 16.72 -1.79
N TYR A 173 -5.08 16.84 -1.38
CA TYR A 173 -4.21 17.96 -1.69
C TYR A 173 -3.23 17.55 -2.77
N SER A 174 -2.92 18.50 -3.65
CA SER A 174 -1.89 18.27 -4.66
C SER A 174 -0.52 18.08 -3.99
N HIS A 175 0.34 17.30 -4.61
CA HIS A 175 1.71 17.10 -4.14
C HIS A 175 2.44 18.44 -3.88
N LYS A 176 2.19 19.45 -4.71
CA LYS A 176 2.74 20.82 -4.52
C LYS A 176 2.30 21.48 -3.22
N ASP A 177 1.10 21.13 -2.72
CA ASP A 177 0.58 21.68 -1.47
C ASP A 177 1.12 20.96 -0.22
N TRP A 178 1.69 19.76 -0.39
CA TRP A 178 2.21 18.98 0.74
C TRP A 178 3.28 19.73 1.53
N HIS A 179 4.20 20.38 0.83
CA HIS A 179 5.25 21.19 1.47
C HIS A 179 4.68 22.21 2.45
N ARG A 180 3.64 22.95 2.03
CA ARG A 180 2.95 23.94 2.89
C ARG A 180 2.22 23.28 4.06
N ARG A 181 1.67 22.07 3.86
CA ARG A 181 0.94 21.36 4.92
C ARG A 181 1.87 20.68 5.92
N MET A 182 3.02 20.25 5.48
CA MET A 182 4.06 19.66 6.33
C MET A 182 4.85 20.70 7.14
N GLY A 183 4.66 22.00 6.86
CA GLY A 183 5.39 23.08 7.54
C GLY A 183 6.78 23.25 6.93
N ALA A 184 6.94 24.26 6.07
CA ALA A 184 8.14 24.55 5.29
C ALA A 184 9.47 24.31 6.05
N GLY A 185 10.27 23.36 5.55
CA GLY A 185 11.57 22.99 6.13
C GLY A 185 12.21 21.81 5.41
N ALA A 186 13.47 21.50 5.71
CA ALA A 186 14.25 20.43 5.11
C ALA A 186 13.54 19.06 5.16
N HIS A 187 12.72 18.82 6.18
CA HIS A 187 11.94 17.59 6.33
C HIS A 187 10.83 17.43 5.27
N ALA A 188 10.20 18.55 4.89
CA ALA A 188 9.20 18.55 3.84
C ALA A 188 9.84 18.28 2.47
N GLU A 189 11.02 18.83 2.21
CA GLU A 189 11.79 18.62 0.99
C GLU A 189 12.18 17.15 0.82
N SER A 190 12.65 16.48 1.88
CA SER A 190 13.01 15.06 1.85
C SER A 190 11.84 14.14 1.46
N VAL A 191 10.61 14.45 1.89
CA VAL A 191 9.41 13.70 1.48
C VAL A 191 9.01 14.00 0.03
N MET A 192 9.35 15.20 -0.47
CA MET A 192 9.04 15.64 -1.83
C MET A 192 9.99 15.07 -2.89
N ASP A 193 11.23 14.72 -2.51
CA ASP A 193 12.27 14.19 -3.42
C ASP A 193 12.12 12.68 -3.71
N LEU A 194 11.03 12.07 -3.27
CA LEU A 194 10.78 10.65 -3.51
C LEU A 194 10.56 10.35 -5.00
N SER A 195 10.97 9.18 -5.42
CA SER A 195 10.63 8.64 -6.75
C SER A 195 9.14 8.34 -6.82
N LEU A 196 8.36 9.14 -7.56
CA LEU A 196 6.90 9.18 -7.50
C LEU A 196 6.24 8.92 -8.84
N ILE A 197 5.15 8.14 -8.83
CA ILE A 197 4.17 8.05 -9.93
C ILE A 197 2.93 8.83 -9.50
N HIS A 198 2.56 9.87 -10.25
CA HIS A 198 1.38 10.70 -9.99
C HIS A 198 0.18 10.22 -10.80
N ILE A 199 -0.99 10.15 -10.14
CA ILE A 199 -2.30 9.83 -10.74
C ILE A 199 -3.37 10.79 -10.25
#